data_99e1937d7d6a94bf96a017bc508d794d
#
_entry.id   99e1937d7d6a94bf96a017bc508d794d
#
_cell.length_a   1.000
_cell.length_b   1.000
_cell.length_c   1.000
_cell.angle_alpha   90.00
_cell.angle_beta   90.00
_cell.angle_gamma   90.00
#
_symmetry.space_group_name_H-M   'P 1'
#
loop_
_entity.id
_entity.type
_entity.pdbx_description
1 polymer ?
#
loop_
_entity_poly.entity_id
_entity_poly.type
_entity_poly.pdbx_seq_one_letter_code
_entity_poly.pdbx_strand_id
1 'polypeptide(L)'
;MDFMKEYEKWLTSPCTSEEEKAELRAIRGDAKEIESRFQSLLSFGTAGLRGTMGAGTYRMNVHVIRHATQAFAEVVAAEGEEAKKAGVAICYDCRNNGDVFAREAASVMAANGINVRLFDDMRPTPELSFAVREYHCTAGINVTASHNPKEYNGYKVYWSDGAQLPPKHAAEVAAKMEELDIFTAPKTMDFEEAKKAGLITMMGAETDDRFLSEVMAMVNDYDSVAKAADTFKMVYTPFHGTGRVLIPEALHRLGVKHLYCEPKQMVKDGNFSTVVSPNPENPEGFYLSVDLANEVGADFILGSDPDADRVGLMIRDHDGKFIPLTGNQTGVLLFDYLIGALRRAGKMPEKPVGIKTIVTTSMFNAVAEKNGIAHYDTFTGFKFIAEKKNALEGSGEGSVIFAYEESYGYMFGDYVRDKDAVTAAVLMAEMAAYYHLNGIKLIDALDACYEKYGAYAEKTINLVMPGLDGQKKMKKLMVDLRENTPKAIAGVAVKTLRDYLPGAETDLETGAVTKMELSESNVLSFILADGTVILVRPSGTEPKVKVYILAHGENLEATRAQVPEYVKWANSLAE
;
A
#
# COMPACT_ATOMS: atom_id res chain seq x y z
N MET A 1 -23.74 20.28 3.63
CA MET A 1 -24.48 20.14 2.32
C MET A 1 -25.90 19.69 2.62
N ASP A 2 -26.93 20.23 1.94
CA ASP A 2 -28.29 19.71 2.01
C ASP A 2 -28.41 18.54 1.02
N PHE A 3 -28.41 17.31 1.55
CA PHE A 3 -28.35 16.10 0.74
C PHE A 3 -29.59 15.89 -0.15
N MET A 4 -30.75 16.32 0.28
CA MET A 4 -31.99 16.22 -0.54
C MET A 4 -31.93 17.19 -1.72
N LYS A 5 -31.47 18.42 -1.50
CA LYS A 5 -31.31 19.41 -2.55
C LYS A 5 -30.26 18.96 -3.58
N GLU A 6 -29.19 18.35 -3.13
CA GLU A 6 -28.13 17.83 -4.01
C GLU A 6 -28.64 16.62 -4.82
N TYR A 7 -29.39 15.71 -4.18
CA TYR A 7 -30.05 14.60 -4.86
C TYR A 7 -31.00 15.08 -6.00
N GLU A 8 -31.85 16.07 -5.74
CA GLU A 8 -32.75 16.63 -6.76
C GLU A 8 -31.96 17.36 -7.88
N LYS A 9 -30.85 18.04 -7.54
CA LYS A 9 -29.94 18.63 -8.53
C LYS A 9 -29.40 17.57 -9.49
N TRP A 10 -28.98 16.42 -8.99
CA TRP A 10 -28.47 15.31 -9.83
C TRP A 10 -29.57 14.69 -10.68
N LEU A 11 -30.79 14.50 -10.15
CA LEU A 11 -31.92 13.97 -10.90
C LEU A 11 -32.34 14.86 -12.06
N THR A 12 -32.20 16.16 -11.94
CA THR A 12 -32.68 17.15 -12.93
C THR A 12 -31.55 17.67 -13.82
N SER A 13 -30.30 17.43 -13.48
CA SER A 13 -29.15 17.92 -14.25
C SER A 13 -29.11 17.33 -15.65
N PRO A 14 -28.87 18.16 -16.69
CA PRO A 14 -28.62 17.66 -18.04
C PRO A 14 -27.26 16.93 -18.15
N CYS A 15 -26.36 17.12 -17.20
CA CYS A 15 -25.04 16.45 -17.15
C CYS A 15 -25.14 15.01 -16.66
N THR A 16 -26.19 14.65 -15.89
CA THR A 16 -26.38 13.29 -15.37
C THR A 16 -27.01 12.40 -16.45
N SER A 17 -26.46 11.24 -16.70
CA SER A 17 -26.94 10.27 -17.67
C SER A 17 -28.31 9.68 -17.28
N GLU A 18 -29.05 9.12 -18.22
CA GLU A 18 -30.32 8.45 -17.90
C GLU A 18 -30.14 7.20 -17.06
N GLU A 19 -28.98 6.53 -17.14
CA GLU A 19 -28.63 5.39 -16.30
C GLU A 19 -28.43 5.84 -14.84
N GLU A 20 -27.67 6.90 -14.61
CA GLU A 20 -27.49 7.49 -13.28
C GLU A 20 -28.81 8.01 -12.69
N LYS A 21 -29.65 8.67 -13.52
CA LYS A 21 -30.97 9.09 -13.09
C LYS A 21 -31.88 7.90 -12.74
N ALA A 22 -31.79 6.80 -13.48
CA ALA A 22 -32.55 5.58 -13.18
C ALA A 22 -32.08 4.96 -11.85
N GLU A 23 -30.77 4.91 -11.61
CA GLU A 23 -30.19 4.49 -10.34
C GLU A 23 -30.70 5.37 -9.18
N LEU A 24 -30.68 6.68 -9.34
CA LEU A 24 -31.17 7.62 -8.33
C LEU A 24 -32.70 7.52 -8.11
N ARG A 25 -33.49 7.30 -9.16
CA ARG A 25 -34.94 7.06 -9.02
C ARG A 25 -35.22 5.79 -8.23
N ALA A 26 -34.40 4.76 -8.34
CA ALA A 26 -34.57 3.49 -7.62
C ALA A 26 -34.43 3.63 -6.10
N ILE A 27 -33.72 4.63 -5.62
CA ILE A 27 -33.55 4.92 -4.18
C ILE A 27 -34.50 6.02 -3.70
N ARG A 28 -35.43 6.46 -4.54
CA ARG A 28 -36.44 7.49 -4.19
C ARG A 28 -37.30 7.02 -3.02
N GLY A 29 -37.24 7.74 -1.90
CA GLY A 29 -37.93 7.37 -0.65
C GLY A 29 -37.05 6.67 0.39
N ASP A 30 -35.85 6.26 0.03
CA ASP A 30 -34.83 5.79 0.99
C ASP A 30 -33.90 6.96 1.41
N ALA A 31 -34.35 7.70 2.42
CA ALA A 31 -33.61 8.87 2.91
C ALA A 31 -32.20 8.54 3.40
N LYS A 32 -31.99 7.33 3.96
CA LYS A 32 -30.67 6.92 4.44
C LYS A 32 -29.70 6.66 3.28
N GLU A 33 -30.17 6.00 2.23
CA GLU A 33 -29.35 5.75 1.05
C GLU A 33 -29.06 7.06 0.31
N ILE A 34 -30.05 7.97 0.18
CA ILE A 34 -29.85 9.30 -0.39
C ILE A 34 -28.82 10.08 0.43
N GLU A 35 -28.96 10.14 1.76
CA GLU A 35 -28.01 10.79 2.65
C GLU A 35 -26.60 10.18 2.48
N SER A 36 -26.48 8.85 2.43
CA SER A 36 -25.19 8.17 2.25
C SER A 36 -24.45 8.56 0.96
N ARG A 37 -25.19 9.00 -0.07
CA ARG A 37 -24.65 9.39 -1.38
C ARG A 37 -24.39 10.88 -1.55
N PHE A 38 -25.07 11.73 -0.75
CA PHE A 38 -25.09 13.17 -0.97
C PHE A 38 -24.78 14.02 0.28
N GLN A 39 -24.42 13.41 1.41
CA GLN A 39 -24.12 14.13 2.66
C GLN A 39 -22.94 15.11 2.53
N SER A 40 -21.97 14.81 1.66
CA SER A 40 -20.77 15.61 1.41
C SER A 40 -20.13 15.24 0.07
N LEU A 41 -19.07 15.95 -0.31
CA LEU A 41 -18.13 15.47 -1.32
C LEU A 41 -17.29 14.31 -0.75
N LEU A 42 -16.76 13.44 -1.63
CA LEU A 42 -15.69 12.53 -1.23
C LEU A 42 -14.48 13.35 -0.75
N SER A 43 -13.97 13.00 0.42
CA SER A 43 -12.82 13.69 1.01
C SER A 43 -11.55 13.38 0.21
N PHE A 44 -10.90 14.42 -0.27
CA PHE A 44 -9.58 14.31 -0.92
C PHE A 44 -8.49 14.39 0.14
N GLY A 45 -7.74 13.30 0.30
CA GLY A 45 -6.61 13.23 1.22
C GLY A 45 -5.29 13.04 0.48
N THR A 46 -4.21 12.85 1.23
CA THR A 46 -2.87 12.58 0.66
C THR A 46 -2.83 11.27 -0.15
N ALA A 47 -3.77 10.35 0.08
CA ALA A 47 -3.96 9.14 -0.73
C ALA A 47 -4.99 9.32 -1.86
N GLY A 48 -5.42 10.58 -2.15
CA GLY A 48 -6.44 10.89 -3.13
C GLY A 48 -7.87 10.61 -2.66
N LEU A 49 -8.73 10.09 -3.55
CA LEU A 49 -10.10 9.69 -3.29
C LEU A 49 -10.25 8.17 -3.22
N ARG A 50 -11.20 7.70 -2.41
CA ARG A 50 -11.63 6.29 -2.40
C ARG A 50 -13.08 6.20 -1.97
N GLY A 51 -13.90 5.44 -2.68
CA GLY A 51 -15.31 5.25 -2.34
C GLY A 51 -15.94 4.11 -3.14
N THR A 52 -17.16 3.77 -2.78
CA THR A 52 -17.99 2.87 -3.58
C THR A 52 -18.47 3.55 -4.86
N MET A 53 -18.58 2.80 -5.94
CA MET A 53 -19.07 3.31 -7.22
C MET A 53 -20.59 3.56 -7.19
N GLY A 54 -21.05 4.52 -7.98
CA GLY A 54 -22.45 4.86 -8.15
C GLY A 54 -22.70 6.36 -8.33
N ALA A 55 -23.94 6.72 -8.59
CA ALA A 55 -24.36 8.12 -8.70
C ALA A 55 -24.39 8.82 -7.33
N GLY A 56 -23.82 10.03 -7.25
CA GLY A 56 -23.78 10.85 -6.03
C GLY A 56 -22.42 11.50 -5.78
N THR A 57 -22.43 12.55 -4.97
CA THR A 57 -21.20 13.31 -4.62
C THR A 57 -20.27 12.55 -3.68
N TYR A 58 -20.78 11.58 -2.93
CA TYR A 58 -20.04 10.71 -2.02
C TYR A 58 -19.85 9.30 -2.60
N ARG A 59 -19.75 9.19 -3.92
CA ARG A 59 -19.52 7.96 -4.69
C ARG A 59 -18.44 8.21 -5.75
N MET A 60 -17.79 7.13 -6.19
CA MET A 60 -16.89 7.19 -7.34
C MET A 60 -17.69 7.08 -8.64
N ASN A 61 -17.59 8.09 -9.49
CA ASN A 61 -18.23 8.19 -10.79
C ASN A 61 -17.49 9.19 -11.68
N VAL A 62 -17.89 9.31 -12.93
CA VAL A 62 -17.26 10.20 -13.92
C VAL A 62 -17.26 11.66 -13.47
N HIS A 63 -18.36 12.15 -12.85
CA HIS A 63 -18.45 13.54 -12.40
C HIS A 63 -17.46 13.84 -11.28
N VAL A 64 -17.32 12.93 -10.31
CA VAL A 64 -16.36 13.07 -9.20
C VAL A 64 -14.93 12.99 -9.72
N ILE A 65 -14.63 12.11 -10.68
CA ILE A 65 -13.31 12.02 -11.32
C ILE A 65 -12.97 13.33 -12.05
N ARG A 66 -13.88 13.83 -12.89
CA ARG A 66 -13.68 15.11 -13.60
C ARG A 66 -13.47 16.27 -12.64
N HIS A 67 -14.27 16.33 -11.59
CA HIS A 67 -14.20 17.37 -10.56
C HIS A 67 -12.87 17.37 -9.81
N ALA A 68 -12.46 16.21 -9.30
CA ALA A 68 -11.17 16.05 -8.63
C ALA A 68 -9.98 16.32 -9.57
N THR A 69 -10.10 15.88 -10.84
CA THR A 69 -9.04 16.11 -11.83
C THR A 69 -8.96 17.58 -12.21
N GLN A 70 -10.08 18.32 -12.31
CA GLN A 70 -10.06 19.76 -12.55
C GLN A 70 -9.35 20.51 -11.42
N ALA A 71 -9.69 20.17 -10.16
CA ALA A 71 -9.03 20.75 -9.00
C ALA A 71 -7.51 20.45 -9.00
N PHE A 72 -7.14 19.21 -9.34
CA PHE A 72 -5.73 18.82 -9.42
C PHE A 72 -5.01 19.50 -10.61
N ALA A 73 -5.68 19.64 -11.76
CA ALA A 73 -5.14 20.36 -12.92
C ALA A 73 -4.83 21.83 -12.60
N GLU A 74 -5.67 22.49 -11.80
CA GLU A 74 -5.41 23.85 -11.35
C GLU A 74 -4.18 23.95 -10.44
N VAL A 75 -3.97 22.97 -9.57
CA VAL A 75 -2.77 22.89 -8.71
C VAL A 75 -1.51 22.67 -9.57
N VAL A 76 -1.54 21.72 -10.52
CA VAL A 76 -0.43 21.48 -11.44
C VAL A 76 -0.14 22.72 -12.30
N ALA A 77 -1.17 23.39 -12.82
CA ALA A 77 -1.01 24.58 -13.64
C ALA A 77 -0.44 25.77 -12.86
N ALA A 78 -0.68 25.85 -11.55
CA ALA A 78 -0.12 26.89 -10.67
C ALA A 78 1.41 26.80 -10.55
N GLU A 79 2.02 25.63 -10.80
CA GLU A 79 3.47 25.45 -10.86
C GLU A 79 4.11 26.04 -12.15
N GLY A 80 3.29 26.47 -13.12
CA GLY A 80 3.74 27.17 -14.31
C GLY A 80 3.73 26.37 -15.61
N GLU A 81 4.15 26.99 -16.70
CA GLU A 81 4.08 26.40 -18.05
C GLU A 81 5.03 25.20 -18.23
N GLU A 82 6.18 25.19 -17.58
CA GLU A 82 7.10 24.04 -17.63
C GLU A 82 6.48 22.80 -16.93
N ALA A 83 5.74 23.00 -15.84
CA ALA A 83 5.02 21.93 -15.16
C ALA A 83 3.91 21.35 -16.04
N LYS A 84 3.19 22.19 -16.78
CA LYS A 84 2.16 21.75 -17.74
C LYS A 84 2.76 20.95 -18.89
N LYS A 85 3.93 21.35 -19.40
CA LYS A 85 4.67 20.63 -20.45
C LYS A 85 5.23 19.30 -19.95
N ALA A 86 5.81 19.28 -18.75
CA ALA A 86 6.27 18.06 -18.10
C ALA A 86 5.12 17.07 -17.92
N GLY A 87 3.95 17.56 -17.56
CA GLY A 87 2.69 16.85 -17.64
C GLY A 87 2.44 15.85 -16.53
N VAL A 88 1.51 14.95 -16.77
CA VAL A 88 1.00 13.97 -15.79
C VAL A 88 1.02 12.56 -16.38
N ALA A 89 1.60 11.60 -15.66
CA ALA A 89 1.49 10.18 -15.98
C ALA A 89 0.20 9.58 -15.37
N ILE A 90 -0.50 8.71 -16.10
CA ILE A 90 -1.77 8.12 -15.65
C ILE A 90 -1.75 6.61 -15.87
N CYS A 91 -2.11 5.83 -14.85
CA CYS A 91 -2.38 4.41 -14.94
C CYS A 91 -3.70 4.03 -14.25
N TYR A 92 -4.10 2.77 -14.37
CA TYR A 92 -5.30 2.21 -13.75
C TYR A 92 -5.15 0.71 -13.52
N ASP A 93 -5.97 0.16 -12.62
CA ASP A 93 -6.01 -1.27 -12.34
C ASP A 93 -7.16 -1.99 -13.08
N CYS A 94 -7.42 -3.25 -12.72
CA CYS A 94 -8.41 -4.10 -13.38
C CYS A 94 -9.87 -3.78 -13.04
N ARG A 95 -10.14 -2.83 -12.13
CA ARG A 95 -11.48 -2.52 -11.63
C ARG A 95 -12.41 -2.03 -12.71
N ASN A 96 -13.71 -2.30 -12.52
CA ASN A 96 -14.76 -1.76 -13.39
C ASN A 96 -14.63 -0.23 -13.47
N ASN A 97 -14.79 0.32 -14.67
CA ASN A 97 -14.61 1.73 -15.00
C ASN A 97 -13.20 2.30 -14.79
N GLY A 98 -12.16 1.47 -14.51
CA GLY A 98 -10.80 1.96 -14.33
C GLY A 98 -10.27 2.70 -15.56
N ASP A 99 -10.43 2.11 -16.74
CA ASP A 99 -10.06 2.70 -18.04
C ASP A 99 -10.89 3.94 -18.39
N VAL A 100 -12.21 3.93 -18.09
CA VAL A 100 -13.09 5.08 -18.30
C VAL A 100 -12.62 6.25 -17.44
N PHE A 101 -12.40 6.04 -16.16
CA PHE A 101 -11.97 7.09 -15.23
C PHE A 101 -10.59 7.63 -15.59
N ALA A 102 -9.65 6.78 -16.01
CA ALA A 102 -8.33 7.19 -16.47
C ALA A 102 -8.40 8.08 -17.73
N ARG A 103 -9.24 7.72 -18.71
CA ARG A 103 -9.47 8.53 -19.93
C ARG A 103 -10.14 9.87 -19.62
N GLU A 104 -11.09 9.89 -18.69
CA GLU A 104 -11.72 11.12 -18.24
C GLU A 104 -10.73 12.06 -17.55
N ALA A 105 -9.87 11.51 -16.68
CA ALA A 105 -8.81 12.28 -16.07
C ALA A 105 -7.84 12.84 -17.13
N ALA A 106 -7.45 12.04 -18.12
CA ALA A 106 -6.60 12.47 -19.23
C ALA A 106 -7.25 13.59 -20.04
N SER A 107 -8.55 13.48 -20.34
CA SER A 107 -9.31 14.50 -21.08
C SER A 107 -9.39 15.83 -20.33
N VAL A 108 -9.57 15.80 -19.01
CA VAL A 108 -9.58 17.01 -18.17
C VAL A 108 -8.20 17.66 -18.11
N MET A 109 -7.14 16.90 -17.92
CA MET A 109 -5.75 17.42 -17.91
C MET A 109 -5.43 18.09 -19.26
N ALA A 110 -5.70 17.40 -20.38
CA ALA A 110 -5.47 17.92 -21.72
C ALA A 110 -6.26 19.21 -21.99
N ALA A 111 -7.53 19.28 -21.58
CA ALA A 111 -8.36 20.48 -21.71
C ALA A 111 -7.83 21.70 -20.91
N ASN A 112 -7.01 21.45 -19.89
CA ASN A 112 -6.29 22.50 -19.14
C ASN A 112 -4.89 22.80 -19.71
N GLY A 113 -4.54 22.23 -20.87
CA GLY A 113 -3.26 22.43 -21.53
C GLY A 113 -2.08 21.71 -20.85
N ILE A 114 -2.38 20.66 -20.09
CA ILE A 114 -1.40 19.83 -19.39
C ILE A 114 -1.15 18.58 -20.23
N ASN A 115 0.11 18.29 -20.56
CA ASN A 115 0.47 17.07 -21.26
C ASN A 115 0.16 15.83 -20.42
N VAL A 116 -0.25 14.76 -21.08
CA VAL A 116 -0.60 13.50 -20.44
C VAL A 116 0.20 12.36 -21.06
N ARG A 117 0.70 11.48 -20.21
CA ARG A 117 1.21 10.15 -20.56
C ARG A 117 0.31 9.09 -19.95
N LEU A 118 -0.52 8.44 -20.76
CA LEU A 118 -1.48 7.44 -20.32
C LEU A 118 -1.01 6.04 -20.74
N PHE A 119 -1.01 5.10 -19.82
CA PHE A 119 -0.77 3.71 -20.18
C PHE A 119 -1.88 3.14 -21.08
N ASP A 120 -1.50 2.33 -22.04
CA ASP A 120 -2.39 1.75 -23.06
C ASP A 120 -3.31 0.65 -22.52
N ASP A 121 -2.91 -0.01 -21.45
CA ASP A 121 -3.70 -0.93 -20.64
C ASP A 121 -3.34 -0.75 -19.16
N MET A 122 -3.99 -1.50 -18.28
CA MET A 122 -3.72 -1.47 -16.84
C MET A 122 -2.25 -1.77 -16.53
N ARG A 123 -1.67 -1.00 -15.59
CA ARG A 123 -0.28 -1.17 -15.14
C ARG A 123 -0.15 -1.05 -13.62
N PRO A 124 0.91 -1.66 -13.03
CA PRO A 124 1.21 -1.60 -11.61
C PRO A 124 1.43 -0.18 -11.07
N THR A 125 1.02 0.05 -9.83
CA THR A 125 1.35 1.28 -9.08
C THR A 125 2.84 1.64 -9.12
N PRO A 126 3.80 0.71 -8.87
CA PRO A 126 5.22 1.05 -8.95
C PRO A 126 5.67 1.52 -10.34
N GLU A 127 5.06 1.02 -11.40
CA GLU A 127 5.42 1.47 -12.74
C GLU A 127 4.94 2.91 -13.01
N LEU A 128 3.82 3.34 -12.40
CA LEU A 128 3.45 4.76 -12.42
C LEU A 128 4.49 5.62 -11.69
N SER A 129 4.90 5.21 -10.49
CA SER A 129 5.95 5.93 -9.73
C SER A 129 7.23 6.05 -10.56
N PHE A 130 7.64 4.97 -11.22
CA PHE A 130 8.74 4.95 -12.16
C PHE A 130 8.52 5.90 -13.35
N ALA A 131 7.36 5.84 -14.01
CA ALA A 131 7.06 6.66 -15.18
C ALA A 131 7.07 8.17 -14.86
N VAL A 132 6.56 8.57 -13.69
CA VAL A 132 6.65 9.97 -13.22
C VAL A 132 8.10 10.42 -13.15
N ARG A 133 8.99 9.60 -12.63
CA ARG A 133 10.42 9.90 -12.48
C ARG A 133 11.16 9.82 -13.81
N GLU A 134 10.98 8.75 -14.56
CA GLU A 134 11.66 8.47 -15.83
C GLU A 134 11.36 9.55 -16.89
N TYR A 135 10.10 9.96 -16.98
CA TYR A 135 9.67 10.98 -17.93
C TYR A 135 9.64 12.40 -17.37
N HIS A 136 10.14 12.59 -16.14
CA HIS A 136 10.16 13.87 -15.43
C HIS A 136 8.79 14.56 -15.40
N CYS A 137 7.74 13.80 -15.19
CA CYS A 137 6.39 14.34 -15.06
C CYS A 137 6.26 15.16 -13.78
N THR A 138 5.43 16.22 -13.83
CA THR A 138 5.11 17.01 -12.63
C THR A 138 4.33 16.21 -11.62
N ALA A 139 3.47 15.30 -12.11
CA ALA A 139 2.56 14.55 -11.25
C ALA A 139 2.17 13.19 -11.86
N GLY A 140 1.46 12.39 -11.07
CA GLY A 140 0.88 11.12 -11.52
C GLY A 140 -0.53 10.89 -10.98
N ILE A 141 -1.31 10.09 -11.68
CA ILE A 141 -2.65 9.65 -11.29
C ILE A 141 -2.74 8.14 -11.45
N ASN A 142 -3.21 7.45 -10.41
CA ASN A 142 -3.55 6.03 -10.48
C ASN A 142 -5.01 5.81 -10.12
N VAL A 143 -5.78 5.27 -11.05
CA VAL A 143 -7.17 4.90 -10.82
C VAL A 143 -7.23 3.50 -10.24
N THR A 144 -7.30 3.40 -8.93
CA THR A 144 -7.30 2.14 -8.18
C THR A 144 -7.87 2.33 -6.78
N ALA A 145 -8.49 1.27 -6.24
CA ALA A 145 -8.80 1.15 -4.83
C ALA A 145 -7.97 0.05 -4.15
N SER A 146 -6.79 -0.30 -4.71
CA SER A 146 -5.88 -1.32 -4.20
C SER A 146 -6.63 -2.66 -3.95
N HIS A 147 -6.58 -3.21 -2.77
CA HIS A 147 -7.18 -4.48 -2.37
C HIS A 147 -8.66 -4.40 -1.89
N ASN A 148 -9.31 -3.24 -1.99
CA ASN A 148 -10.71 -3.11 -1.59
C ASN A 148 -11.64 -4.00 -2.44
N PRO A 149 -12.84 -4.38 -1.93
CA PRO A 149 -13.83 -5.14 -2.68
C PRO A 149 -14.23 -4.47 -4.01
N LYS A 150 -14.91 -5.22 -4.87
CA LYS A 150 -15.26 -4.83 -6.25
C LYS A 150 -16.13 -3.58 -6.37
N GLU A 151 -16.91 -3.27 -5.34
CA GLU A 151 -17.77 -2.10 -5.28
C GLU A 151 -17.00 -0.78 -5.19
N TYR A 152 -15.71 -0.84 -4.85
CA TYR A 152 -14.86 0.34 -4.67
C TYR A 152 -14.07 0.65 -5.93
N ASN A 153 -13.82 1.95 -6.13
CA ASN A 153 -12.74 2.47 -6.96
C ASN A 153 -12.08 3.65 -6.23
N GLY A 154 -11.00 4.18 -6.79
CA GLY A 154 -10.26 5.27 -6.18
C GLY A 154 -9.47 6.06 -7.21
N TYR A 155 -8.87 7.14 -6.74
CA TYR A 155 -8.09 8.08 -7.53
C TYR A 155 -6.91 8.52 -6.66
N LYS A 156 -5.79 7.80 -6.77
CA LYS A 156 -4.53 8.11 -6.06
C LYS A 156 -3.75 9.15 -6.88
N VAL A 157 -3.06 10.05 -6.19
CA VAL A 157 -2.26 11.09 -6.82
C VAL A 157 -0.83 11.09 -6.31
N TYR A 158 0.08 11.43 -7.22
CA TYR A 158 1.53 11.41 -7.04
C TYR A 158 2.14 12.74 -7.44
N TRP A 159 3.30 13.07 -6.89
CA TRP A 159 4.05 14.26 -7.26
C TRP A 159 5.33 13.92 -8.03
N SER A 160 6.09 14.93 -8.37
CA SER A 160 7.24 14.84 -9.29
C SER A 160 8.38 13.92 -8.85
N ASP A 161 8.46 13.59 -7.57
CA ASP A 161 9.42 12.62 -7.05
C ASP A 161 8.96 11.15 -7.22
N GLY A 162 7.73 10.93 -7.70
CA GLY A 162 7.11 9.60 -7.84
C GLY A 162 6.48 9.06 -6.56
N ALA A 163 6.46 9.84 -5.46
CA ALA A 163 5.75 9.51 -4.24
C ALA A 163 4.31 10.04 -4.24
N GLN A 164 3.49 9.54 -3.32
CA GLN A 164 2.13 10.06 -3.12
C GLN A 164 2.17 11.55 -2.76
N LEU A 165 1.12 12.26 -3.17
CA LEU A 165 1.00 13.72 -3.08
C LEU A 165 1.34 14.25 -1.68
N PRO A 166 2.24 15.25 -1.56
CA PRO A 166 2.55 15.91 -0.29
C PRO A 166 1.32 16.53 0.36
N PRO A 167 1.25 16.60 1.72
CA PRO A 167 0.10 17.14 2.44
C PRO A 167 -0.32 18.54 2.01
N LYS A 168 0.65 19.41 1.69
CA LYS A 168 0.39 20.78 1.20
C LYS A 168 -0.46 20.75 -0.07
N HIS A 169 -0.01 20.03 -1.09
CA HIS A 169 -0.73 19.96 -2.38
C HIS A 169 -2.05 19.20 -2.25
N ALA A 170 -2.13 18.20 -1.38
CA ALA A 170 -3.39 17.52 -1.11
C ALA A 170 -4.44 18.48 -0.50
N ALA A 171 -4.02 19.36 0.41
CA ALA A 171 -4.88 20.40 0.98
C ALA A 171 -5.32 21.44 -0.06
N GLU A 172 -4.41 21.82 -0.98
CA GLU A 172 -4.72 22.73 -2.09
C GLU A 172 -5.77 22.13 -3.04
N VAL A 173 -5.64 20.84 -3.41
CA VAL A 173 -6.65 20.14 -4.23
C VAL A 173 -7.99 20.05 -3.51
N ALA A 174 -7.98 19.68 -2.22
CA ALA A 174 -9.21 19.59 -1.43
C ALA A 174 -9.95 20.96 -1.36
N ALA A 175 -9.22 22.04 -1.13
CA ALA A 175 -9.78 23.40 -1.11
C ALA A 175 -10.39 23.78 -2.48
N LYS A 176 -9.70 23.45 -3.57
CA LYS A 176 -10.22 23.67 -4.93
C LYS A 176 -11.49 22.87 -5.21
N MET A 177 -11.57 21.63 -4.76
CA MET A 177 -12.78 20.82 -4.90
C MET A 177 -13.98 21.43 -4.16
N GLU A 178 -13.78 22.13 -3.05
CA GLU A 178 -14.86 22.83 -2.34
C GLU A 178 -15.34 24.09 -3.07
N GLU A 179 -14.47 24.75 -3.84
CA GLU A 179 -14.78 25.96 -4.62
C GLU A 179 -15.48 25.66 -5.95
N LEU A 180 -15.18 24.54 -6.58
CA LEU A 180 -15.61 24.19 -7.93
C LEU A 180 -16.97 23.51 -7.94
N ASP A 181 -17.85 23.88 -8.89
CA ASP A 181 -19.09 23.13 -9.14
C ASP A 181 -18.80 21.83 -9.90
N ILE A 182 -19.33 20.71 -9.40
CA ILE A 182 -19.04 19.36 -9.90
C ILE A 182 -19.40 19.14 -11.37
N PHE A 183 -20.40 19.85 -11.90
CA PHE A 183 -20.88 19.67 -13.27
C PHE A 183 -20.33 20.70 -14.26
N THR A 184 -20.14 21.94 -13.83
CA THR A 184 -19.87 23.06 -14.74
C THR A 184 -18.43 23.51 -14.73
N ALA A 185 -17.66 23.22 -13.69
CA ALA A 185 -16.27 23.63 -13.60
C ALA A 185 -15.30 22.74 -14.40
N PRO A 186 -15.47 21.42 -14.50
CA PRO A 186 -14.53 20.58 -15.23
C PRO A 186 -14.53 20.90 -16.72
N LYS A 187 -13.35 21.22 -17.24
CA LYS A 187 -13.10 21.34 -18.67
C LYS A 187 -12.77 19.95 -19.21
N THR A 188 -13.38 19.59 -20.34
CA THR A 188 -13.11 18.33 -21.01
C THR A 188 -12.77 18.54 -22.47
N MET A 189 -11.98 17.68 -23.04
CA MET A 189 -11.65 17.63 -24.46
C MET A 189 -11.89 16.20 -24.96
N ASP A 190 -12.29 16.07 -26.23
CA ASP A 190 -12.39 14.74 -26.82
C ASP A 190 -11.04 14.03 -26.76
N PHE A 191 -11.04 12.78 -26.33
CA PHE A 191 -9.83 12.01 -26.08
C PHE A 191 -9.00 11.79 -27.35
N GLU A 192 -9.64 11.48 -28.47
CA GLU A 192 -8.93 11.25 -29.74
C GLU A 192 -8.44 12.58 -30.35
N GLU A 193 -9.17 13.68 -30.16
CA GLU A 193 -8.68 15.01 -30.53
C GLU A 193 -7.48 15.43 -29.72
N ALA A 194 -7.48 15.19 -28.39
CA ALA A 194 -6.34 15.46 -27.52
C ALA A 194 -5.10 14.65 -27.92
N LYS A 195 -5.27 13.38 -28.31
CA LYS A 195 -4.18 12.55 -28.88
C LYS A 195 -3.65 13.11 -30.18
N LYS A 196 -4.52 13.48 -31.11
CA LYS A 196 -4.11 14.09 -32.40
C LYS A 196 -3.38 15.41 -32.20
N ALA A 197 -3.75 16.18 -31.18
CA ALA A 197 -3.08 17.43 -30.81
C ALA A 197 -1.73 17.22 -30.10
N GLY A 198 -1.37 15.98 -29.77
CA GLY A 198 -0.14 15.64 -29.06
C GLY A 198 -0.18 15.93 -27.56
N LEU A 199 -1.35 16.26 -27.01
CA LEU A 199 -1.54 16.48 -25.57
C LEU A 199 -1.62 15.17 -24.78
N ILE A 200 -2.05 14.09 -25.41
CA ILE A 200 -2.07 12.74 -24.81
C ILE A 200 -1.14 11.83 -25.60
N THR A 201 -0.13 11.27 -24.93
CA THR A 201 0.80 10.26 -25.45
C THR A 201 0.53 8.94 -24.73
N MET A 202 0.46 7.84 -25.49
CA MET A 202 0.30 6.51 -24.89
C MET A 202 1.65 5.94 -24.47
N MET A 203 1.69 5.30 -23.29
CA MET A 203 2.81 4.48 -22.81
C MET A 203 2.44 3.01 -22.92
N GLY A 204 3.41 2.15 -23.13
CA GLY A 204 3.20 0.70 -23.24
C GLY A 204 4.52 -0.05 -23.11
N ALA A 205 4.74 -1.06 -23.97
CA ALA A 205 5.84 -2.02 -23.88
C ALA A 205 7.26 -1.40 -23.75
N GLU A 206 7.50 -0.22 -24.29
CA GLU A 206 8.79 0.46 -24.10
C GLU A 206 8.99 0.89 -22.64
N THR A 207 7.93 1.42 -22.01
CA THR A 207 7.97 1.80 -20.59
C THR A 207 8.09 0.56 -19.72
N ASP A 208 7.33 -0.50 -20.02
CA ASP A 208 7.42 -1.80 -19.36
C ASP A 208 8.86 -2.34 -19.36
N ASP A 209 9.54 -2.29 -20.52
CA ASP A 209 10.91 -2.80 -20.67
C ASP A 209 11.94 -1.97 -19.87
N ARG A 210 11.80 -0.65 -19.86
CA ARG A 210 12.63 0.24 -19.05
C ARG A 210 12.43 -0.02 -17.56
N PHE A 211 11.18 -0.13 -17.11
CA PHE A 211 10.86 -0.46 -15.71
C PHE A 211 11.44 -1.82 -15.32
N LEU A 212 11.21 -2.85 -16.13
CA LEU A 212 11.75 -4.18 -15.88
C LEU A 212 13.28 -4.22 -15.87
N SER A 213 13.95 -3.35 -16.62
CA SER A 213 15.41 -3.23 -16.57
C SER A 213 15.89 -2.74 -15.20
N GLU A 214 15.19 -1.79 -14.57
CA GLU A 214 15.49 -1.36 -13.20
C GLU A 214 15.19 -2.47 -12.18
N VAL A 215 14.05 -3.18 -12.34
CA VAL A 215 13.71 -4.34 -11.52
C VAL A 215 14.83 -5.39 -11.56
N MET A 216 15.30 -5.73 -12.75
CA MET A 216 16.37 -6.74 -12.92
C MET A 216 17.73 -6.28 -12.39
N ALA A 217 18.00 -4.98 -12.31
CA ALA A 217 19.20 -4.44 -11.69
C ALA A 217 19.26 -4.70 -10.17
N MET A 218 18.10 -4.93 -9.53
CA MET A 218 18.02 -5.25 -8.09
C MET A 218 18.40 -6.70 -7.77
N VAL A 219 18.46 -7.59 -8.75
CA VAL A 219 18.85 -9.00 -8.58
C VAL A 219 20.31 -9.11 -8.14
N ASN A 220 20.56 -9.94 -7.13
CA ASN A 220 21.89 -10.10 -6.53
C ASN A 220 22.51 -11.47 -6.80
N ASP A 221 21.71 -12.51 -7.08
CA ASP A 221 22.18 -13.89 -7.18
C ASP A 221 21.52 -14.66 -8.35
N TYR A 222 21.78 -14.22 -9.58
CA TYR A 222 21.37 -14.97 -10.79
C TYR A 222 21.92 -16.40 -10.83
N ASP A 223 23.07 -16.62 -10.23
CA ASP A 223 23.78 -17.90 -10.27
C ASP A 223 23.00 -18.99 -9.49
N SER A 224 22.50 -18.65 -8.31
CA SER A 224 21.65 -19.56 -7.53
C SER A 224 20.36 -19.89 -8.25
N VAL A 225 19.71 -18.89 -8.89
CA VAL A 225 18.48 -19.11 -9.67
C VAL A 225 18.75 -20.03 -10.87
N ALA A 226 19.84 -19.78 -11.61
CA ALA A 226 20.22 -20.60 -12.77
C ALA A 226 20.51 -22.05 -12.37
N LYS A 227 21.19 -22.29 -11.25
CA LYS A 227 21.48 -23.64 -10.73
C LYS A 227 20.24 -24.35 -10.20
N ALA A 228 19.28 -23.63 -9.64
CA ALA A 228 18.01 -24.19 -9.15
C ALA A 228 16.98 -24.40 -10.26
N ALA A 229 17.17 -23.79 -11.44
CA ALA A 229 16.16 -23.63 -12.48
C ALA A 229 15.43 -24.90 -12.91
N ASP A 230 16.08 -26.07 -12.91
CA ASP A 230 15.47 -27.32 -13.36
C ASP A 230 14.61 -28.01 -12.28
N THR A 231 14.76 -27.62 -11.00
CA THR A 231 14.08 -28.27 -9.86
C THR A 231 13.19 -27.31 -9.07
N PHE A 232 13.50 -26.02 -9.10
CA PHE A 232 12.71 -24.99 -8.39
C PHE A 232 11.41 -24.71 -9.14
N LYS A 233 10.28 -24.91 -8.45
CA LYS A 233 8.92 -24.69 -8.96
C LYS A 233 8.20 -23.66 -8.11
N MET A 234 7.50 -22.73 -8.74
CA MET A 234 6.69 -21.75 -8.06
C MET A 234 5.36 -21.49 -8.74
N VAL A 235 4.39 -21.03 -7.97
CA VAL A 235 3.08 -20.57 -8.46
C VAL A 235 2.94 -19.07 -8.24
N TYR A 236 2.28 -18.40 -9.16
CA TYR A 236 1.95 -16.99 -9.07
C TYR A 236 0.48 -16.72 -9.37
N THR A 237 -0.12 -15.79 -8.63
CA THR A 237 -1.45 -15.23 -8.91
C THR A 237 -1.46 -13.71 -8.75
N PRO A 238 -2.02 -12.97 -9.72
CA PRO A 238 -2.24 -11.53 -9.65
C PRO A 238 -3.59 -11.15 -9.02
N PHE A 239 -4.42 -12.08 -8.57
CA PHE A 239 -5.81 -11.82 -8.16
C PHE A 239 -6.56 -10.94 -9.17
N HIS A 240 -6.48 -11.27 -10.47
CA HIS A 240 -7.03 -10.51 -11.61
C HIS A 240 -6.35 -9.17 -11.91
N GLY A 241 -5.35 -8.77 -11.11
CA GLY A 241 -4.75 -7.44 -11.12
C GLY A 241 -3.66 -7.20 -12.16
N THR A 242 -3.01 -6.05 -12.01
CA THR A 242 -2.02 -5.49 -12.95
C THR A 242 -0.70 -6.26 -12.98
N GLY A 243 -0.38 -7.01 -11.92
CA GLY A 243 0.84 -7.83 -11.87
C GLY A 243 0.89 -8.95 -12.92
N ARG A 244 -0.24 -9.27 -13.57
CA ARG A 244 -0.40 -10.40 -14.51
C ARG A 244 0.58 -10.41 -15.68
N VAL A 245 1.09 -9.28 -16.12
CA VAL A 245 2.01 -9.17 -17.25
C VAL A 245 3.45 -9.04 -16.77
N LEU A 246 3.71 -8.05 -15.92
CA LEU A 246 5.09 -7.69 -15.57
C LEU A 246 5.74 -8.66 -14.58
N ILE A 247 5.00 -9.23 -13.62
CA ILE A 247 5.59 -10.17 -12.66
C ILE A 247 6.02 -11.48 -13.35
N PRO A 248 5.19 -12.17 -14.17
CA PRO A 248 5.66 -13.33 -14.92
C PRO A 248 6.83 -13.02 -15.84
N GLU A 249 6.82 -11.90 -16.55
CA GLU A 249 7.92 -11.49 -17.43
C GLU A 249 9.21 -11.27 -16.61
N ALA A 250 9.14 -10.56 -15.47
CA ALA A 250 10.28 -10.36 -14.60
C ALA A 250 10.85 -11.69 -14.06
N LEU A 251 9.98 -12.62 -13.65
CA LEU A 251 10.38 -13.95 -13.19
C LEU A 251 11.03 -14.80 -14.30
N HIS A 252 10.55 -14.68 -15.56
CA HIS A 252 11.20 -15.30 -16.71
C HIS A 252 12.58 -14.67 -16.98
N ARG A 253 12.71 -13.35 -16.92
CA ARG A 253 14.02 -12.66 -17.04
C ARG A 253 14.98 -13.03 -15.91
N LEU A 254 14.47 -13.31 -14.72
CA LEU A 254 15.27 -13.84 -13.60
C LEU A 254 15.82 -15.24 -13.89
N GLY A 255 15.16 -16.01 -14.75
CA GLY A 255 15.57 -17.38 -15.13
C GLY A 255 14.72 -18.48 -14.50
N VAL A 256 13.56 -18.17 -13.93
CA VAL A 256 12.63 -19.18 -13.41
C VAL A 256 12.02 -19.97 -14.57
N LYS A 257 12.35 -21.27 -14.66
CA LYS A 257 11.85 -22.15 -15.74
C LYS A 257 10.47 -22.74 -15.44
N HIS A 258 10.19 -23.07 -14.18
CA HIS A 258 8.95 -23.72 -13.75
C HIS A 258 8.05 -22.75 -12.99
N LEU A 259 7.64 -21.68 -13.68
CA LEU A 259 6.64 -20.74 -13.22
C LEU A 259 5.25 -21.18 -13.69
N TYR A 260 4.33 -21.40 -12.75
CA TYR A 260 2.94 -21.74 -13.00
C TYR A 260 2.04 -20.59 -12.55
N CYS A 261 1.39 -19.93 -13.50
CA CYS A 261 0.43 -18.88 -13.19
C CYS A 261 -0.98 -19.45 -13.07
N GLU A 262 -1.75 -19.06 -12.05
CA GLU A 262 -3.13 -19.54 -11.85
C GLU A 262 -4.05 -18.99 -12.96
N PRO A 263 -4.49 -19.83 -13.90
CA PRO A 263 -5.10 -19.35 -15.14
C PRO A 263 -6.42 -18.60 -14.95
N LYS A 264 -7.22 -18.96 -13.95
CA LYS A 264 -8.50 -18.29 -13.67
C LYS A 264 -8.31 -16.89 -13.08
N GLN A 265 -7.19 -16.66 -12.42
CA GLN A 265 -6.86 -15.36 -11.81
C GLN A 265 -5.94 -14.49 -12.68
N MET A 266 -5.37 -15.05 -13.74
CA MET A 266 -4.61 -14.29 -14.75
C MET A 266 -5.51 -13.48 -15.71
N VAL A 267 -6.81 -13.64 -15.64
CA VAL A 267 -7.79 -12.91 -16.46
C VAL A 267 -8.13 -11.58 -15.80
N LYS A 268 -8.16 -10.48 -16.57
CA LYS A 268 -8.67 -9.19 -16.13
C LYS A 268 -10.16 -9.32 -15.74
N ASP A 269 -10.47 -9.11 -14.48
CA ASP A 269 -11.84 -9.21 -13.96
C ASP A 269 -12.08 -8.22 -12.82
N GLY A 270 -12.75 -7.11 -13.13
CA GLY A 270 -13.11 -6.08 -12.16
C GLY A 270 -14.14 -6.52 -11.12
N ASN A 271 -14.80 -7.67 -11.33
CA ASN A 271 -15.73 -8.27 -10.36
C ASN A 271 -15.03 -9.20 -9.36
N PHE A 272 -13.74 -9.49 -9.55
CA PHE A 272 -12.98 -10.41 -8.71
C PHE A 272 -13.69 -11.74 -8.46
N SER A 273 -14.21 -12.37 -9.54
CA SER A 273 -15.15 -13.51 -9.46
C SER A 273 -14.60 -14.73 -8.74
N THR A 274 -13.29 -14.85 -8.56
CA THR A 274 -12.63 -15.97 -7.87
C THR A 274 -12.16 -15.63 -6.45
N VAL A 275 -12.25 -14.37 -6.02
CA VAL A 275 -11.80 -13.94 -4.68
C VAL A 275 -12.80 -12.96 -4.08
N VAL A 276 -13.14 -13.12 -2.81
CA VAL A 276 -14.03 -12.20 -2.08
C VAL A 276 -13.30 -10.87 -1.83
N SER A 277 -12.03 -10.94 -1.47
CA SER A 277 -11.15 -9.79 -1.26
C SER A 277 -9.80 -10.06 -1.91
N PRO A 278 -9.39 -9.27 -2.93
CA PRO A 278 -8.12 -9.46 -3.64
C PRO A 278 -6.94 -8.89 -2.83
N ASN A 279 -6.84 -9.29 -1.57
CA ASN A 279 -5.81 -8.85 -0.63
C ASN A 279 -4.90 -10.02 -0.28
N PRO A 280 -3.58 -9.97 -0.52
CA PRO A 280 -2.65 -11.04 -0.16
C PRO A 280 -2.55 -11.30 1.36
N GLU A 281 -3.11 -10.43 2.21
CA GLU A 281 -3.28 -10.71 3.64
C GLU A 281 -4.33 -11.81 3.91
N ASN A 282 -5.24 -12.06 2.96
CA ASN A 282 -6.36 -13.00 3.10
C ASN A 282 -6.00 -14.34 2.46
N PRO A 283 -5.72 -15.40 3.24
CA PRO A 283 -5.32 -16.70 2.71
C PRO A 283 -6.35 -17.34 1.78
N GLU A 284 -7.64 -17.00 1.94
CA GLU A 284 -8.73 -17.54 1.13
C GLU A 284 -8.56 -17.25 -0.37
N GLY A 285 -7.92 -16.12 -0.72
CA GLY A 285 -7.67 -15.78 -2.12
C GLY A 285 -6.72 -16.75 -2.85
N PHE A 286 -5.90 -17.45 -2.09
CA PHE A 286 -4.89 -18.37 -2.62
C PHE A 286 -5.39 -19.80 -2.89
N TYR A 287 -6.65 -20.14 -2.62
CA TYR A 287 -7.12 -21.53 -2.70
C TYR A 287 -6.83 -22.21 -4.04
N LEU A 288 -7.05 -21.51 -5.19
CA LEU A 288 -6.74 -22.03 -6.52
C LEU A 288 -5.24 -22.23 -6.73
N SER A 289 -4.43 -21.29 -6.23
CA SER A 289 -2.97 -21.36 -6.32
C SER A 289 -2.40 -22.48 -5.45
N VAL A 290 -3.01 -22.75 -4.29
CA VAL A 290 -2.65 -23.89 -3.42
C VAL A 290 -2.96 -25.20 -4.12
N ASP A 291 -4.14 -25.35 -4.76
CA ASP A 291 -4.50 -26.53 -5.53
C ASP A 291 -3.51 -26.75 -6.68
N LEU A 292 -3.21 -25.72 -7.46
CA LEU A 292 -2.23 -25.77 -8.55
C LEU A 292 -0.83 -26.14 -8.03
N ALA A 293 -0.38 -25.55 -6.92
CA ALA A 293 0.92 -25.84 -6.33
C ALA A 293 1.03 -27.29 -5.85
N ASN A 294 -0.05 -27.85 -5.31
CA ASN A 294 -0.10 -29.28 -4.95
C ASN A 294 -0.04 -30.19 -6.19
N GLU A 295 -0.72 -29.82 -7.28
CA GLU A 295 -0.71 -30.56 -8.55
C GLU A 295 0.68 -30.60 -9.19
N VAL A 296 1.36 -29.44 -9.27
CA VAL A 296 2.67 -29.35 -9.94
C VAL A 296 3.85 -29.65 -9.02
N GLY A 297 3.63 -29.81 -7.72
CA GLY A 297 4.67 -30.04 -6.72
C GLY A 297 5.53 -28.82 -6.47
N ALA A 298 4.93 -27.63 -6.38
CA ALA A 298 5.59 -26.41 -5.99
C ALA A 298 5.56 -26.22 -4.47
N ASP A 299 6.57 -25.55 -3.91
CA ASP A 299 6.68 -25.26 -2.47
C ASP A 299 6.54 -23.77 -2.14
N PHE A 300 6.30 -22.94 -3.16
CA PHE A 300 6.35 -21.50 -3.08
C PHE A 300 5.24 -20.88 -3.93
N ILE A 301 4.42 -19.99 -3.33
CA ILE A 301 3.34 -19.28 -4.02
C ILE A 301 3.47 -17.79 -3.73
N LEU A 302 3.40 -16.97 -4.76
CA LEU A 302 3.27 -15.51 -4.67
C LEU A 302 1.89 -15.06 -5.12
N GLY A 303 1.33 -14.05 -4.44
CA GLY A 303 0.10 -13.39 -4.85
C GLY A 303 0.20 -11.88 -4.70
N SER A 304 -0.08 -11.13 -5.77
CA SER A 304 -0.11 -9.66 -5.74
C SER A 304 -1.53 -9.12 -5.72
N ASP A 305 -1.72 -7.96 -5.09
CA ASP A 305 -3.01 -7.27 -5.10
C ASP A 305 -3.30 -6.59 -6.46
N PRO A 306 -4.52 -6.04 -6.68
CA PRO A 306 -4.94 -5.56 -7.99
C PRO A 306 -4.05 -4.49 -8.62
N ASP A 307 -3.47 -3.58 -7.86
CA ASP A 307 -2.56 -2.55 -8.37
C ASP A 307 -1.08 -2.91 -8.18
N ALA A 308 -0.80 -4.16 -7.76
CA ALA A 308 0.53 -4.76 -7.61
C ALA A 308 1.52 -3.88 -6.85
N ASP A 309 1.05 -3.20 -5.80
CA ASP A 309 1.88 -2.53 -4.83
C ASP A 309 2.20 -3.42 -3.62
N ARG A 310 1.46 -4.54 -3.45
CA ARG A 310 1.64 -5.54 -2.40
C ARG A 310 1.80 -6.94 -2.97
N VAL A 311 2.61 -7.76 -2.31
CA VAL A 311 2.77 -9.18 -2.62
C VAL A 311 2.87 -10.01 -1.36
N GLY A 312 2.05 -11.06 -1.29
CA GLY A 312 2.04 -12.06 -0.23
C GLY A 312 2.71 -13.35 -0.66
N LEU A 313 3.21 -14.06 0.33
CA LEU A 313 3.97 -15.29 0.19
C LEU A 313 3.30 -16.42 0.96
N MET A 314 3.06 -17.57 0.31
CA MET A 314 2.71 -18.82 0.97
C MET A 314 3.83 -19.84 0.80
N ILE A 315 4.13 -20.54 1.87
CA ILE A 315 5.17 -21.59 1.94
C ILE A 315 4.60 -22.85 2.58
N ARG A 316 5.30 -23.96 2.44
CA ARG A 316 4.97 -25.17 3.21
C ARG A 316 5.52 -25.07 4.62
N ASP A 317 4.69 -25.41 5.61
CA ASP A 317 5.11 -25.62 6.99
C ASP A 317 5.89 -26.94 7.15
N HIS A 318 6.25 -27.29 8.40
CA HIS A 318 6.99 -28.52 8.70
C HIS A 318 6.21 -29.80 8.33
N ASP A 319 4.87 -29.75 8.35
CA ASP A 319 3.99 -30.86 7.98
C ASP A 319 3.70 -30.90 6.46
N GLY A 320 4.25 -29.95 5.69
CA GLY A 320 4.06 -29.84 4.24
C GLY A 320 2.77 -29.15 3.82
N LYS A 321 2.02 -28.54 4.75
CA LYS A 321 0.81 -27.78 4.48
C LYS A 321 1.15 -26.33 4.12
N PHE A 322 0.46 -25.76 3.15
CA PHE A 322 0.64 -24.34 2.81
C PHE A 322 0.11 -23.43 3.92
N ILE A 323 0.96 -22.50 4.33
CA ILE A 323 0.64 -21.41 5.27
C ILE A 323 1.04 -20.06 4.67
N PRO A 324 0.27 -18.99 4.91
CA PRO A 324 0.69 -17.64 4.55
C PRO A 324 1.76 -17.16 5.54
N LEU A 325 2.81 -16.53 5.05
CA LEU A 325 3.66 -15.70 5.90
C LEU A 325 3.01 -14.33 6.08
N THR A 326 3.07 -13.79 7.29
CA THR A 326 2.67 -12.40 7.52
C THR A 326 3.64 -11.43 6.83
N GLY A 327 3.21 -10.20 6.57
CA GLY A 327 4.11 -9.19 6.01
C GLY A 327 5.33 -8.94 6.90
N ASN A 328 5.18 -9.03 8.23
CA ASN A 328 6.29 -8.96 9.17
C ASN A 328 7.29 -10.11 8.98
N GLN A 329 6.82 -11.34 8.91
CA GLN A 329 7.66 -12.52 8.69
C GLN A 329 8.37 -12.47 7.34
N THR A 330 7.62 -12.16 6.28
CA THR A 330 8.16 -12.04 4.93
C THR A 330 9.21 -10.93 4.85
N GLY A 331 8.93 -9.76 5.45
CA GLY A 331 9.85 -8.63 5.45
C GLY A 331 11.17 -8.93 6.17
N VAL A 332 11.11 -9.58 7.32
CA VAL A 332 12.32 -9.96 8.08
C VAL A 332 13.12 -11.02 7.34
N LEU A 333 12.47 -12.08 6.83
CA LEU A 333 13.14 -13.14 6.08
C LEU A 333 13.83 -12.60 4.82
N LEU A 334 13.13 -11.72 4.08
CA LEU A 334 13.66 -11.09 2.88
C LEU A 334 14.80 -10.13 3.20
N PHE A 335 14.72 -9.38 4.30
CA PHE A 335 15.77 -8.44 4.72
C PHE A 335 17.05 -9.17 5.13
N ASP A 336 16.94 -10.25 5.92
CA ASP A 336 18.11 -11.08 6.29
C ASP A 336 18.77 -11.69 5.04
N TYR A 337 17.96 -12.25 4.13
CA TYR A 337 18.45 -12.76 2.85
C TYR A 337 19.16 -11.68 2.03
N LEU A 338 18.51 -10.53 1.85
CA LEU A 338 19.02 -9.42 1.03
C LEU A 338 20.38 -8.90 1.53
N ILE A 339 20.54 -8.74 2.85
CA ILE A 339 21.82 -8.34 3.45
C ILE A 339 22.92 -9.35 3.07
N GLY A 340 22.62 -10.64 3.18
CA GLY A 340 23.55 -11.70 2.79
C GLY A 340 23.87 -11.68 1.29
N ALA A 341 22.85 -11.53 0.45
CA ALA A 341 22.98 -11.49 -1.01
C ALA A 341 23.80 -10.27 -1.49
N LEU A 342 23.52 -9.08 -0.97
CA LEU A 342 24.28 -7.86 -1.27
C LEU A 342 25.76 -7.99 -0.90
N ARG A 343 26.06 -8.61 0.24
CA ARG A 343 27.45 -8.87 0.67
C ARG A 343 28.15 -9.86 -0.25
N ARG A 344 27.49 -10.98 -0.61
CA ARG A 344 28.04 -11.97 -1.54
C ARG A 344 28.30 -11.39 -2.93
N ALA A 345 27.40 -10.52 -3.39
CA ALA A 345 27.51 -9.84 -4.69
C ALA A 345 28.50 -8.65 -4.69
N GLY A 346 29.01 -8.23 -3.53
CA GLY A 346 29.84 -7.02 -3.41
C GLY A 346 29.08 -5.72 -3.70
N LYS A 347 27.74 -5.72 -3.57
CA LYS A 347 26.85 -4.60 -3.85
C LYS A 347 26.39 -3.86 -2.59
N MET A 348 26.85 -4.24 -1.39
CA MET A 348 26.48 -3.55 -0.16
C MET A 348 27.01 -2.11 -0.20
N PRO A 349 26.15 -1.09 -0.07
CA PRO A 349 26.60 0.30 -0.06
C PRO A 349 27.40 0.61 1.21
N GLU A 350 28.17 1.70 1.19
CA GLU A 350 29.02 2.10 2.33
C GLU A 350 28.20 2.44 3.58
N LYS A 351 27.03 3.08 3.39
CA LYS A 351 26.11 3.47 4.47
C LYS A 351 24.74 2.84 4.24
N PRO A 352 24.58 1.53 4.46
CA PRO A 352 23.32 0.86 4.21
C PRO A 352 22.26 1.23 5.25
N VAL A 353 21.03 1.45 4.79
CA VAL A 353 19.89 1.84 5.63
C VAL A 353 18.71 0.94 5.37
N GLY A 354 17.99 0.57 6.43
CA GLY A 354 16.69 -0.03 6.40
C GLY A 354 15.61 0.92 6.96
N ILE A 355 14.40 0.92 6.39
CA ILE A 355 13.28 1.73 6.88
C ILE A 355 12.05 0.86 7.10
N LYS A 356 11.34 1.07 8.22
CA LYS A 356 10.04 0.46 8.48
C LYS A 356 9.07 1.45 9.09
N THR A 357 7.81 1.06 9.24
CA THR A 357 6.86 1.87 9.99
C THR A 357 6.87 1.54 11.48
N ILE A 358 6.38 2.48 12.32
CA ILE A 358 6.29 2.29 13.78
C ILE A 358 5.44 1.08 14.19
N VAL A 359 4.54 0.61 13.31
CA VAL A 359 3.64 -0.54 13.55
C VAL A 359 4.18 -1.85 12.98
N THR A 360 5.32 -1.82 12.32
CA THR A 360 6.02 -2.97 11.76
C THR A 360 6.92 -3.60 12.84
N THR A 361 7.15 -4.91 12.78
CA THR A 361 7.85 -5.69 13.81
C THR A 361 9.19 -5.09 14.24
N SER A 362 9.45 -5.11 15.54
CA SER A 362 10.75 -4.73 16.11
C SER A 362 11.87 -5.73 15.79
N MET A 363 11.56 -6.94 15.29
CA MET A 363 12.54 -7.89 14.81
C MET A 363 13.39 -7.32 13.66
N PHE A 364 12.81 -6.43 12.84
CA PHE A 364 13.56 -5.70 11.81
C PHE A 364 14.74 -4.91 12.38
N ASN A 365 14.54 -4.23 13.52
CA ASN A 365 15.60 -3.48 14.20
C ASN A 365 16.73 -4.43 14.64
N ALA A 366 16.34 -5.59 15.24
CA ALA A 366 17.33 -6.61 15.65
C ALA A 366 18.15 -7.16 14.47
N VAL A 367 17.50 -7.37 13.30
CA VAL A 367 18.21 -7.74 12.06
C VAL A 367 19.18 -6.65 11.64
N ALA A 368 18.73 -5.40 11.59
CA ALA A 368 19.56 -4.26 11.18
C ALA A 368 20.76 -4.08 12.11
N GLU A 369 20.55 -4.01 13.42
CA GLU A 369 21.57 -3.81 14.45
C GLU A 369 22.63 -4.90 14.42
N LYS A 370 22.20 -6.17 14.38
CA LYS A 370 23.13 -7.31 14.35
C LYS A 370 23.98 -7.35 13.08
N ASN A 371 23.51 -6.73 12.00
CA ASN A 371 24.19 -6.66 10.72
C ASN A 371 24.92 -5.31 10.47
N GLY A 372 24.89 -4.36 11.41
CA GLY A 372 25.52 -3.05 11.26
C GLY A 372 24.84 -2.18 10.20
N ILE A 373 23.52 -2.34 10.03
CA ILE A 373 22.69 -1.54 9.12
C ILE A 373 22.01 -0.44 9.93
N ALA A 374 22.12 0.81 9.50
CA ALA A 374 21.33 1.88 10.08
C ALA A 374 19.83 1.66 9.81
N HIS A 375 18.97 2.00 10.78
CA HIS A 375 17.53 1.81 10.58
C HIS A 375 16.71 3.00 11.11
N TYR A 376 15.57 3.23 10.50
CA TYR A 376 14.65 4.30 10.86
C TYR A 376 13.21 3.81 10.87
N ASP A 377 12.45 4.37 11.81
CA ASP A 377 10.99 4.21 11.87
C ASP A 377 10.31 5.43 11.26
N THR A 378 9.21 5.22 10.55
CA THR A 378 8.34 6.28 10.03
C THR A 378 6.90 6.06 10.47
N PHE A 379 6.03 7.04 10.28
CA PHE A 379 4.59 6.79 10.39
C PHE A 379 4.11 5.82 9.32
N THR A 380 2.94 5.22 9.57
CA THR A 380 2.27 4.33 8.61
C THR A 380 1.88 5.10 7.36
N GLY A 381 2.22 4.56 6.20
CA GLY A 381 1.99 5.13 4.89
C GLY A 381 3.30 5.33 4.14
N PHE A 382 3.38 4.75 2.95
CA PHE A 382 4.62 4.70 2.18
C PHE A 382 5.20 6.07 1.80
N LYS A 383 4.36 7.10 1.77
CA LYS A 383 4.80 8.50 1.58
C LYS A 383 5.84 8.94 2.62
N PHE A 384 5.70 8.51 3.88
CA PHE A 384 6.65 8.85 4.95
C PHE A 384 7.96 8.08 4.79
N ILE A 385 7.89 6.84 4.29
CA ILE A 385 9.08 6.06 3.91
C ILE A 385 9.80 6.75 2.75
N ALA A 386 9.08 7.18 1.72
CA ALA A 386 9.64 7.88 0.57
C ALA A 386 10.27 9.23 0.98
N GLU A 387 9.60 9.99 1.85
CA GLU A 387 10.14 11.25 2.41
C GLU A 387 11.45 11.02 3.17
N LYS A 388 11.49 10.03 4.08
CA LYS A 388 12.70 9.68 4.82
C LYS A 388 13.83 9.20 3.90
N LYS A 389 13.50 8.37 2.88
CA LYS A 389 14.45 7.94 1.86
C LYS A 389 15.03 9.13 1.10
N ASN A 390 14.19 10.03 0.59
CA ASN A 390 14.62 11.22 -0.13
C ASN A 390 15.56 12.11 0.73
N ALA A 391 15.23 12.28 2.02
CA ALA A 391 16.06 13.05 2.94
C ALA A 391 17.45 12.42 3.15
N LEU A 392 17.52 11.11 3.41
CA LEU A 392 18.76 10.39 3.66
C LEU A 392 19.67 10.34 2.43
N GLU A 393 19.10 10.08 1.26
CA GLU A 393 19.87 10.00 0.01
C GLU A 393 20.28 11.39 -0.48
N GLY A 394 19.39 12.39 -0.36
CA GLY A 394 19.66 13.78 -0.71
C GLY A 394 20.75 14.43 0.14
N SER A 395 20.86 14.05 1.43
CA SER A 395 21.94 14.51 2.33
C SER A 395 23.23 13.68 2.23
N GLY A 396 23.18 12.51 1.57
CA GLY A 396 24.30 11.53 1.56
C GLY A 396 24.55 10.84 2.90
N GLU A 397 23.56 10.86 3.80
CA GLU A 397 23.64 10.20 5.11
C GLU A 397 23.46 8.69 5.03
N GLY A 398 22.81 8.17 3.97
CA GLY A 398 22.63 6.74 3.78
C GLY A 398 22.00 6.35 2.45
N SER A 399 22.19 5.09 2.09
CA SER A 399 21.56 4.44 0.92
C SER A 399 20.53 3.42 1.41
N VAL A 400 19.29 3.62 1.08
CA VAL A 400 18.19 2.74 1.52
C VAL A 400 18.21 1.45 0.69
N ILE A 401 18.60 0.33 1.33
CA ILE A 401 18.66 -0.99 0.68
C ILE A 401 17.32 -1.72 0.75
N PHE A 402 16.50 -1.42 1.75
CA PHE A 402 15.21 -2.06 1.97
C PHE A 402 14.28 -1.18 2.81
N ALA A 403 13.04 -1.08 2.39
CA ALA A 403 11.99 -0.47 3.19
C ALA A 403 10.69 -1.25 3.06
N TYR A 404 9.90 -1.36 4.15
CA TYR A 404 8.64 -2.09 4.08
C TYR A 404 7.61 -1.71 5.15
N GLU A 405 6.37 -2.09 4.89
CA GLU A 405 5.24 -2.08 5.82
C GLU A 405 4.77 -3.51 6.09
N GLU A 406 4.27 -3.76 7.30
CA GLU A 406 3.71 -5.05 7.72
C GLU A 406 2.53 -5.51 6.86
N SER A 407 1.95 -4.58 6.09
CA SER A 407 0.84 -4.83 5.17
C SER A 407 1.28 -5.26 3.76
N TYR A 408 2.39 -6.00 3.67
CA TYR A 408 2.91 -6.62 2.44
C TYR A 408 3.43 -5.65 1.37
N GLY A 409 3.76 -4.42 1.74
CA GLY A 409 4.36 -3.44 0.85
C GLY A 409 5.87 -3.34 1.06
N TYR A 410 6.65 -3.46 0.00
CA TYR A 410 8.12 -3.46 0.02
C TYR A 410 8.66 -2.49 -1.02
N MET A 411 9.83 -1.90 -0.77
CA MET A 411 10.51 -1.00 -1.70
C MET A 411 12.02 -1.26 -1.71
N PHE A 412 12.59 -1.22 -2.90
CA PHE A 412 14.01 -1.42 -3.18
C PHE A 412 14.48 -0.36 -4.20
N GLY A 413 15.80 -0.22 -4.30
CA GLY A 413 16.39 0.65 -5.32
C GLY A 413 16.01 2.13 -5.21
N ASP A 414 16.26 2.87 -6.30
CA ASP A 414 16.03 4.32 -6.36
C ASP A 414 15.06 4.75 -7.48
N TYR A 415 14.54 3.84 -8.25
CA TYR A 415 13.70 4.14 -9.43
C TYR A 415 12.22 4.35 -9.10
N VAL A 416 11.76 3.96 -7.91
CA VAL A 416 10.39 4.16 -7.40
C VAL A 416 10.37 4.87 -6.05
N ARG A 417 9.20 5.42 -5.68
CA ARG A 417 8.93 6.05 -4.37
C ARG A 417 7.61 5.56 -3.75
N ASP A 418 7.16 4.39 -4.18
CA ASP A 418 6.05 3.66 -3.57
C ASP A 418 6.40 2.17 -3.48
N LYS A 419 5.52 1.37 -2.90
CA LYS A 419 5.63 -0.09 -2.80
C LYS A 419 5.73 -0.71 -4.18
N ASP A 420 6.59 -1.70 -4.31
CA ASP A 420 6.86 -2.40 -5.56
C ASP A 420 6.75 -3.92 -5.40
N ALA A 421 5.58 -4.45 -5.76
CA ALA A 421 5.36 -5.90 -5.75
C ALA A 421 6.11 -6.63 -6.88
N VAL A 422 6.49 -5.94 -7.96
CA VAL A 422 7.22 -6.56 -9.08
C VAL A 422 8.64 -6.92 -8.63
N THR A 423 9.38 -5.95 -8.10
CA THR A 423 10.72 -6.21 -7.56
C THR A 423 10.68 -7.13 -6.34
N ALA A 424 9.69 -6.94 -5.44
CA ALA A 424 9.55 -7.83 -4.30
C ALA A 424 9.34 -9.28 -4.73
N ALA A 425 8.51 -9.54 -5.74
CA ALA A 425 8.29 -10.88 -6.30
C ALA A 425 9.58 -11.50 -6.87
N VAL A 426 10.37 -10.72 -7.60
CA VAL A 426 11.66 -11.13 -8.14
C VAL A 426 12.65 -11.49 -7.04
N LEU A 427 12.80 -10.64 -6.01
CA LEU A 427 13.73 -10.88 -4.92
C LEU A 427 13.26 -12.01 -3.98
N MET A 428 11.96 -12.20 -3.80
CA MET A 428 11.40 -13.36 -3.08
C MET A 428 11.65 -14.66 -3.85
N ALA A 429 11.55 -14.65 -5.18
CA ALA A 429 11.87 -15.81 -6.00
C ALA A 429 13.37 -16.12 -6.00
N GLU A 430 14.24 -15.10 -6.06
CA GLU A 430 15.69 -15.23 -5.88
C GLU A 430 16.02 -15.87 -4.52
N MET A 431 15.43 -15.35 -3.44
CA MET A 431 15.57 -15.88 -2.09
C MET A 431 15.14 -17.35 -1.99
N ALA A 432 13.96 -17.66 -2.54
CA ALA A 432 13.42 -19.02 -2.50
C ALA A 432 14.27 -20.00 -3.30
N ALA A 433 14.76 -19.61 -4.48
CA ALA A 433 15.68 -20.39 -5.30
C ALA A 433 17.04 -20.63 -4.59
N TYR A 434 17.57 -19.62 -3.90
CA TYR A 434 18.77 -19.74 -3.10
C TYR A 434 18.61 -20.78 -1.97
N TYR A 435 17.55 -20.70 -1.19
CA TYR A 435 17.29 -21.66 -0.11
C TYR A 435 17.02 -23.07 -0.67
N HIS A 436 16.22 -23.18 -1.76
CA HIS A 436 15.99 -24.45 -2.43
C HIS A 436 17.29 -25.12 -2.90
N LEU A 437 18.18 -24.37 -3.55
CA LEU A 437 19.49 -24.88 -4.01
C LEU A 437 20.34 -25.41 -2.84
N ASN A 438 20.24 -24.79 -1.67
CA ASN A 438 20.98 -25.18 -0.47
C ASN A 438 20.26 -26.26 0.37
N GLY A 439 19.12 -26.79 -0.09
CA GLY A 439 18.33 -27.81 0.61
C GLY A 439 17.64 -27.31 1.88
N ILE A 440 17.43 -26.01 2.00
CA ILE A 440 16.80 -25.35 3.16
C ILE A 440 15.35 -25.01 2.80
N LYS A 441 14.41 -25.48 3.60
CA LYS A 441 13.00 -25.04 3.46
C LYS A 441 12.84 -23.60 3.94
N LEU A 442 11.93 -22.84 3.34
CA LEU A 442 11.68 -21.45 3.75
C LEU A 442 11.18 -21.34 5.20
N ILE A 443 10.45 -22.34 5.69
CA ILE A 443 10.03 -22.39 7.09
C ILE A 443 11.23 -22.54 8.03
N ASP A 444 12.21 -23.38 7.67
CA ASP A 444 13.44 -23.56 8.45
C ASP A 444 14.30 -22.29 8.43
N ALA A 445 14.32 -21.57 7.29
CA ALA A 445 15.00 -20.28 7.18
C ALA A 445 14.34 -19.21 8.07
N LEU A 446 13.03 -19.21 8.18
CA LEU A 446 12.29 -18.33 9.10
C LEU A 446 12.57 -18.68 10.56
N ASP A 447 12.58 -19.96 10.93
CA ASP A 447 12.93 -20.40 12.28
C ASP A 447 14.37 -20.00 12.64
N ALA A 448 15.31 -20.13 11.71
CA ALA A 448 16.68 -19.65 11.89
C ALA A 448 16.75 -18.12 12.11
N CYS A 449 15.85 -17.34 11.51
CA CYS A 449 15.74 -15.91 11.81
C CYS A 449 15.31 -15.68 13.26
N TYR A 450 14.31 -16.42 13.78
CA TYR A 450 13.91 -16.33 15.18
C TYR A 450 15.03 -16.73 16.14
N GLU A 451 15.75 -17.81 15.86
CA GLU A 451 16.91 -18.23 16.65
C GLU A 451 18.02 -17.17 16.64
N LYS A 452 18.25 -16.54 15.49
CA LYS A 452 19.32 -15.56 15.31
C LYS A 452 18.99 -14.20 15.92
N TYR A 453 17.75 -13.74 15.84
CA TYR A 453 17.36 -12.35 16.12
C TYR A 453 16.46 -12.20 17.35
N GLY A 454 15.86 -13.27 17.85
CA GLY A 454 14.98 -13.28 19.01
C GLY A 454 13.56 -13.68 18.71
N ALA A 455 12.77 -13.86 19.76
CA ALA A 455 11.39 -14.32 19.69
C ALA A 455 10.42 -13.14 19.55
N TYR A 456 9.78 -13.04 18.40
CA TYR A 456 8.79 -12.00 18.07
C TYR A 456 7.49 -12.64 17.58
N ALA A 457 6.35 -12.05 17.96
CA ALA A 457 5.03 -12.47 17.50
C ALA A 457 4.11 -11.27 17.41
N GLU A 458 3.45 -11.08 16.27
CA GLU A 458 2.64 -9.91 16.01
C GLU A 458 1.17 -10.25 15.82
N LYS A 459 0.30 -9.33 16.24
CA LYS A 459 -1.14 -9.38 15.98
C LYS A 459 -1.72 -7.98 15.87
N THR A 460 -2.54 -7.76 14.84
CA THR A 460 -3.32 -6.53 14.69
C THR A 460 -4.79 -6.81 15.00
N ILE A 461 -5.39 -5.95 15.82
CA ILE A 461 -6.80 -5.99 16.20
C ILE A 461 -7.49 -4.74 15.66
N ASN A 462 -8.64 -4.92 15.03
CA ASN A 462 -9.48 -3.84 14.55
C ASN A 462 -10.70 -3.72 15.47
N LEU A 463 -10.76 -2.65 16.26
CA LEU A 463 -11.91 -2.30 17.11
C LEU A 463 -12.85 -1.43 16.27
N VAL A 464 -13.92 -2.02 15.77
CA VAL A 464 -14.92 -1.31 14.97
C VAL A 464 -15.90 -0.59 15.90
N MET A 465 -16.06 0.72 15.71
CA MET A 465 -16.93 1.59 16.51
C MET A 465 -17.89 2.33 15.56
N PRO A 466 -18.98 1.69 15.09
CA PRO A 466 -19.82 2.24 14.04
C PRO A 466 -20.65 3.44 14.50
N GLY A 467 -20.98 4.33 13.54
CA GLY A 467 -21.86 5.47 13.72
C GLY A 467 -21.21 6.71 14.37
N LEU A 468 -22.00 7.76 14.56
CA LEU A 468 -21.53 9.03 15.12
C LEU A 468 -21.05 8.91 16.57
N ASP A 469 -21.69 8.06 17.37
CA ASP A 469 -21.25 7.76 18.73
C ASP A 469 -19.94 6.99 18.75
N GLY A 470 -19.66 6.18 17.72
CA GLY A 470 -18.37 5.51 17.54
C GLY A 470 -17.21 6.49 17.39
N GLN A 471 -17.36 7.55 16.61
CA GLN A 471 -16.33 8.58 16.48
C GLN A 471 -16.04 9.30 17.82
N LYS A 472 -17.08 9.58 18.60
CA LYS A 472 -16.93 10.17 19.95
C LYS A 472 -16.21 9.21 20.88
N LYS A 473 -16.57 7.91 20.85
CA LYS A 473 -15.90 6.86 21.64
C LYS A 473 -14.42 6.75 21.27
N MET A 474 -14.08 6.75 19.97
CA MET A 474 -12.68 6.72 19.51
C MET A 474 -11.86 7.91 20.05
N LYS A 475 -12.40 9.14 19.96
CA LYS A 475 -11.73 10.34 20.51
C LYS A 475 -11.54 10.23 22.02
N LYS A 476 -12.60 9.82 22.72
CA LYS A 476 -12.56 9.64 24.18
C LYS A 476 -11.52 8.59 24.59
N LEU A 477 -11.48 7.44 23.92
CA LEU A 477 -10.50 6.38 24.18
C LEU A 477 -9.06 6.90 24.12
N MET A 478 -8.72 7.69 23.09
CA MET A 478 -7.37 8.24 22.95
C MET A 478 -7.04 9.25 24.05
N VAL A 479 -8.02 10.03 24.52
CA VAL A 479 -7.85 10.95 25.66
C VAL A 479 -7.68 10.16 26.95
N ASP A 480 -8.55 9.18 27.21
CA ASP A 480 -8.51 8.36 28.42
C ASP A 480 -7.17 7.61 28.56
N LEU A 481 -6.64 7.06 27.46
CA LEU A 481 -5.35 6.36 27.45
C LEU A 481 -4.15 7.29 27.69
N ARG A 482 -4.26 8.59 27.34
CA ARG A 482 -3.24 9.60 27.64
C ARG A 482 -3.27 10.01 29.10
N GLU A 483 -4.47 10.32 29.62
CA GLU A 483 -4.67 10.80 30.98
C GLU A 483 -4.49 9.68 32.01
N ASN A 484 -4.90 8.47 31.67
CA ASN A 484 -4.88 7.28 32.53
C ASN A 484 -4.03 6.16 31.90
N THR A 485 -2.77 6.48 31.61
CA THR A 485 -1.83 5.50 31.04
C THR A 485 -1.79 4.21 31.87
N PRO A 486 -2.03 3.02 31.27
CA PRO A 486 -2.03 1.76 32.02
C PRO A 486 -0.63 1.49 32.59
N LYS A 487 -0.58 1.14 33.88
CA LYS A 487 0.68 0.75 34.55
C LYS A 487 1.18 -0.63 34.15
N ALA A 488 0.26 -1.50 33.70
CA ALA A 488 0.55 -2.81 33.19
C ALA A 488 -0.48 -3.22 32.12
N ILE A 489 -0.06 -4.01 31.14
CA ILE A 489 -0.92 -4.59 30.10
C ILE A 489 -0.70 -6.10 30.15
N ALA A 490 -1.80 -6.87 30.30
CA ALA A 490 -1.77 -8.33 30.44
C ALA A 490 -0.75 -8.84 31.49
N GLY A 491 -0.62 -8.13 32.61
CA GLY A 491 0.29 -8.45 33.71
C GLY A 491 1.73 -8.01 33.53
N VAL A 492 2.12 -7.46 32.37
CA VAL A 492 3.47 -6.94 32.11
C VAL A 492 3.50 -5.43 32.34
N ALA A 493 4.46 -4.93 33.11
CA ALA A 493 4.57 -3.52 33.45
C ALA A 493 4.85 -2.66 32.19
N VAL A 494 4.15 -1.53 32.05
CA VAL A 494 4.45 -0.52 31.03
C VAL A 494 5.60 0.35 31.55
N LYS A 495 6.70 0.39 30.81
CA LYS A 495 7.90 1.18 31.15
C LYS A 495 7.92 2.53 30.47
N THR A 496 7.50 2.60 29.22
CA THR A 496 7.58 3.84 28.44
C THR A 496 6.28 4.08 27.68
N LEU A 497 5.83 5.32 27.69
CA LEU A 497 4.77 5.83 26.82
C LEU A 497 5.38 6.72 25.74
N ARG A 498 5.12 6.41 24.47
CA ARG A 498 5.34 7.33 23.34
C ARG A 498 4.02 7.91 22.90
N ASP A 499 3.84 9.20 23.09
CA ASP A 499 2.71 9.94 22.53
C ASP A 499 3.19 10.72 21.30
N TYR A 500 2.81 10.23 20.14
CA TYR A 500 3.22 10.84 18.88
C TYR A 500 2.46 12.13 18.54
N LEU A 501 1.41 12.49 19.28
CA LEU A 501 0.71 13.76 19.04
C LEU A 501 1.55 14.97 19.43
N PRO A 502 2.08 15.08 20.66
CA PRO A 502 3.05 16.10 21.03
C PRO A 502 4.51 15.74 20.66
N GLY A 503 4.78 14.51 20.21
CA GLY A 503 6.14 14.02 19.99
C GLY A 503 6.95 13.84 21.27
N ALA A 504 6.36 13.16 22.26
CA ALA A 504 6.94 12.98 23.60
C ALA A 504 7.08 11.50 23.97
N GLU A 505 8.25 11.12 24.47
CA GLU A 505 8.51 9.83 25.12
C GLU A 505 8.64 10.05 26.61
N THR A 506 7.83 9.34 27.39
CA THR A 506 7.80 9.43 28.86
C THR A 506 8.25 8.11 29.47
N ASP A 507 9.29 8.13 30.26
CA ASP A 507 9.66 7.03 31.17
C ASP A 507 8.67 7.05 32.36
N LEU A 508 7.89 5.98 32.50
CA LEU A 508 6.82 5.92 33.53
C LEU A 508 7.33 5.59 34.92
N GLU A 509 8.59 5.17 35.06
CA GLU A 509 9.22 4.90 36.34
C GLU A 509 9.80 6.19 36.95
N THR A 510 10.46 6.99 36.13
CA THR A 510 11.14 8.23 36.57
C THR A 510 10.31 9.48 36.33
N GLY A 511 9.33 9.44 35.43
CA GLY A 511 8.57 10.59 34.95
C GLY A 511 9.36 11.48 33.98
N ALA A 512 10.55 11.07 33.55
CA ALA A 512 11.34 11.84 32.60
C ALA A 512 10.69 11.86 31.21
N VAL A 513 10.66 13.06 30.60
CA VAL A 513 10.09 13.26 29.26
C VAL A 513 11.18 13.68 28.29
N THR A 514 11.29 12.99 27.16
CA THR A 514 12.18 13.33 26.05
C THR A 514 11.40 13.63 24.78
N LYS A 515 11.93 14.55 23.95
CA LYS A 515 11.32 14.90 22.67
C LYS A 515 11.67 13.84 21.62
N MET A 516 10.68 13.41 20.86
CA MET A 516 10.86 12.50 19.71
C MET A 516 10.99 13.27 18.39
N GLU A 517 11.63 12.66 17.40
CA GLU A 517 11.67 13.15 16.01
C GLU A 517 10.26 13.09 15.37
N LEU A 518 9.55 11.97 15.55
CA LEU A 518 8.21 11.77 15.03
C LEU A 518 7.16 12.44 15.93
N SER A 519 6.35 13.34 15.36
CA SER A 519 5.30 14.09 16.05
C SER A 519 4.10 14.35 15.13
N GLU A 520 3.04 14.97 15.68
CA GLU A 520 1.83 15.40 14.96
C GLU A 520 0.94 14.25 14.45
N SER A 521 1.04 13.06 15.05
CA SER A 521 0.19 11.92 14.74
C SER A 521 -0.54 11.39 15.96
N ASN A 522 -1.85 11.15 15.85
CA ASN A 522 -2.66 10.65 16.96
C ASN A 522 -2.44 9.15 17.19
N VAL A 523 -1.24 8.77 17.62
CA VAL A 523 -0.83 7.40 17.93
C VAL A 523 -0.24 7.36 19.34
N LEU A 524 -0.55 6.31 20.09
CA LEU A 524 0.08 5.98 21.37
C LEU A 524 0.82 4.66 21.24
N SER A 525 2.01 4.57 21.83
CA SER A 525 2.79 3.35 21.92
C SER A 525 3.21 3.08 23.35
N PHE A 526 2.88 1.89 23.84
CA PHE A 526 3.22 1.41 25.17
C PHE A 526 4.35 0.40 25.04
N ILE A 527 5.52 0.68 25.60
CA ILE A 527 6.66 -0.22 25.63
C ILE A 527 6.66 -0.92 26.98
N LEU A 528 6.59 -2.24 26.96
CA LEU A 528 6.49 -3.08 28.15
C LEU A 528 7.89 -3.52 28.63
N ALA A 529 7.94 -4.04 29.86
CA ALA A 529 9.18 -4.44 30.51
C ALA A 529 9.91 -5.60 29.82
N ASP A 530 9.20 -6.41 29.04
CA ASP A 530 9.75 -7.52 28.25
C ASP A 530 10.18 -7.11 26.82
N GLY A 531 10.02 -5.82 26.47
CA GLY A 531 10.31 -5.29 25.14
C GLY A 531 9.13 -5.38 24.17
N THR A 532 7.98 -5.92 24.60
CA THR A 532 6.73 -5.88 23.81
C THR A 532 6.29 -4.44 23.58
N VAL A 533 5.86 -4.13 22.36
CA VAL A 533 5.34 -2.82 21.98
C VAL A 533 3.87 -2.96 21.59
N ILE A 534 3.00 -2.17 22.20
CA ILE A 534 1.58 -2.11 21.86
C ILE A 534 1.22 -0.72 21.39
N LEU A 535 0.75 -0.59 20.14
CA LEU A 535 0.36 0.69 19.58
C LEU A 535 -1.16 0.78 19.43
N VAL A 536 -1.71 1.94 19.75
CA VAL A 536 -3.13 2.25 19.57
C VAL A 536 -3.26 3.43 18.59
N ARG A 537 -3.96 3.22 17.49
CA ARG A 537 -4.10 4.19 16.40
C ARG A 537 -5.53 4.27 15.90
N PRO A 538 -6.24 5.39 16.04
CA PRO A 538 -7.53 5.59 15.40
C PRO A 538 -7.36 5.73 13.88
N SER A 539 -8.31 5.18 13.12
CA SER A 539 -8.36 5.40 11.67
C SER A 539 -8.84 6.83 11.38
N GLY A 540 -8.21 7.49 10.41
CA GLY A 540 -8.64 8.80 9.93
C GLY A 540 -9.86 8.76 9.00
N THR A 541 -10.16 7.60 8.41
CA THR A 541 -11.17 7.46 7.33
C THR A 541 -12.31 6.53 7.69
N GLU A 542 -12.15 5.67 8.69
CA GLU A 542 -13.11 4.66 9.08
C GLU A 542 -13.38 4.70 10.59
N PRO A 543 -14.58 4.37 11.08
CA PRO A 543 -14.92 4.36 12.49
C PRO A 543 -14.31 3.13 13.20
N LYS A 544 -12.98 3.05 13.24
CA LYS A 544 -12.25 1.96 13.87
C LYS A 544 -10.94 2.44 14.51
N VAL A 545 -10.54 1.76 15.57
CA VAL A 545 -9.22 1.87 16.20
C VAL A 545 -8.43 0.61 15.90
N LYS A 546 -7.21 0.73 15.42
CA LYS A 546 -6.28 -0.38 15.29
C LYS A 546 -5.39 -0.48 16.52
N VAL A 547 -5.27 -1.68 17.06
CA VAL A 547 -4.31 -2.00 18.11
C VAL A 547 -3.30 -2.99 17.52
N TYR A 548 -2.03 -2.58 17.48
CA TYR A 548 -0.93 -3.40 17.01
C TYR A 548 -0.19 -3.97 18.22
N ILE A 549 -0.10 -5.27 18.29
CA ILE A 549 0.62 -6.03 19.32
C ILE A 549 1.90 -6.54 18.65
N LEU A 550 3.04 -6.02 19.08
CA LEU A 550 4.38 -6.43 18.62
C LEU A 550 5.07 -7.09 19.82
N ALA A 551 4.68 -8.36 20.09
CA ALA A 551 5.16 -9.10 21.24
C ALA A 551 6.61 -9.52 21.07
N HIS A 552 7.37 -9.45 22.16
CA HIS A 552 8.76 -9.89 22.28
C HIS A 552 8.94 -10.70 23.56
N GLY A 553 9.84 -11.68 23.57
CA GLY A 553 10.11 -12.51 24.74
C GLY A 553 11.36 -13.36 24.59
N GLU A 554 11.59 -14.24 25.57
CA GLU A 554 12.80 -15.07 25.64
C GLU A 554 12.79 -16.23 24.65
N ASN A 555 11.60 -16.80 24.39
CA ASN A 555 11.44 -17.88 23.41
C ASN A 555 10.14 -17.74 22.64
N LEU A 556 10.10 -18.27 21.43
CA LEU A 556 8.99 -18.06 20.48
C LEU A 556 7.67 -18.69 20.96
N GLU A 557 7.68 -19.83 21.59
CA GLU A 557 6.48 -20.52 22.10
C GLU A 557 5.82 -19.69 23.20
N ALA A 558 6.60 -19.26 24.20
CA ALA A 558 6.10 -18.42 25.29
C ALA A 558 5.62 -17.05 24.78
N THR A 559 6.33 -16.44 23.81
CA THR A 559 5.93 -15.18 23.20
C THR A 559 4.58 -15.32 22.47
N ARG A 560 4.42 -16.37 21.68
CA ARG A 560 3.14 -16.67 21.00
C ARG A 560 2.01 -16.96 21.98
N ALA A 561 2.29 -17.66 23.09
CA ALA A 561 1.30 -17.95 24.13
C ALA A 561 0.81 -16.70 24.87
N GLN A 562 1.63 -15.64 24.93
CA GLN A 562 1.27 -14.36 25.57
C GLN A 562 0.37 -13.48 24.69
N VAL A 563 0.44 -13.60 23.36
CA VAL A 563 -0.33 -12.76 22.42
C VAL A 563 -1.85 -12.78 22.71
N PRO A 564 -2.52 -13.91 23.00
CA PRO A 564 -3.95 -13.92 23.35
C PRO A 564 -4.31 -13.04 24.56
N GLU A 565 -3.43 -12.89 25.55
CA GLU A 565 -3.67 -12.04 26.71
C GLU A 565 -3.62 -10.55 26.34
N TYR A 566 -2.69 -10.16 25.45
CA TYR A 566 -2.68 -8.82 24.88
C TYR A 566 -3.90 -8.54 24.00
N VAL A 567 -4.39 -9.54 23.26
CA VAL A 567 -5.63 -9.44 22.47
C VAL A 567 -6.85 -9.22 23.36
N LYS A 568 -6.94 -9.89 24.51
CA LYS A 568 -8.02 -9.66 25.50
C LYS A 568 -8.00 -8.21 25.99
N TRP A 569 -6.83 -7.70 26.38
CA TRP A 569 -6.70 -6.30 26.76
C TRP A 569 -7.10 -5.36 25.62
N ALA A 570 -6.63 -5.59 24.40
CA ALA A 570 -6.99 -4.76 23.26
C ALA A 570 -8.52 -4.73 23.03
N ASN A 571 -9.20 -5.88 23.11
CA ASN A 571 -10.65 -5.95 22.95
C ASN A 571 -11.40 -5.21 24.07
N SER A 572 -10.90 -5.21 25.31
CA SER A 572 -11.52 -4.49 26.42
C SER A 572 -11.55 -2.97 26.22
N LEU A 573 -10.73 -2.41 25.31
CA LEU A 573 -10.76 -1.00 24.97
C LEU A 573 -12.03 -0.56 24.21
N ALA A 574 -12.78 -1.51 23.67
CA ALA A 574 -14.03 -1.25 22.95
C ALA A 574 -15.29 -1.31 23.86
N GLU A 575 -15.15 -1.80 25.10
CA GLU A 575 -16.21 -1.91 26.10
C GLU A 575 -16.39 -0.57 26.85
#